data_58241e8c4e89d09db411312db0728468
#
_entry.id   58241e8c4e89d09db411312db0728468
#
_cell.length_a   1.000
_cell.length_b   1.000
_cell.length_c   1.000
_cell.angle_alpha   90.00
_cell.angle_beta   90.00
_cell.angle_gamma   90.00
#
_symmetry.space_group_name_H-M   'P 1'
#
loop_
_entity.id
_entity.type
_entity.pdbx_description
1 polymer ?
#
loop_
_entity_poly.entity_id
_entity_poly.type
_entity_poly.pdbx_seq_one_letter_code
_entity_poly.pdbx_strand_id
1 'polypeptide(L)'
;MFSLQSLEIPIIAAPMAGGVSTPELVGAVGAAGGFGFVAGGYRTAAQLSDDIDLAQSAEVHFGVNVFLPDESPFRPDVEAALAVFRQELAPIAEELGVEVGQPVHDRDDWAAKVELLISKPVPAVSCTFGTPSEEVVRRLRAEGTAVMVTVTDAHEAKLAAATGVDALIVQGPEAGGHRGTFLTSDFPGTTPLLDLLGEVRRVVDLPLIAAGGLTSGRAIRAALDAGATAVQLGTAFLLSDEAGTGPAYRRALRERTYNESIPTRAFTGRFARSLENEFVRRFHKIAPAAYPSVHTMTLPIRRAAAVAGRAEYLAMWAGTGWHEAREAPAAQIARDLWEDVNR
;
A
#
# COMPACT_ATOMS: atom_id res chain seq x y z
N MET A 1 24.62 -0.14 4.13
CA MET A 1 23.33 -0.36 3.46
C MET A 1 22.41 -1.11 4.43
N PHE A 2 21.13 -0.76 4.49
CA PHE A 2 20.13 -1.41 5.34
C PHE A 2 20.00 -2.90 4.98
N SER A 3 19.81 -3.74 6.00
CA SER A 3 19.60 -5.19 5.85
C SER A 3 18.38 -5.64 6.66
N LEU A 4 17.51 -6.45 6.05
CA LEU A 4 16.35 -7.03 6.72
C LEU A 4 16.74 -7.96 7.88
N GLN A 5 17.90 -8.61 7.79
CA GLN A 5 18.42 -9.49 8.85
C GLN A 5 18.88 -8.73 10.11
N SER A 6 19.03 -7.40 10.04
CA SER A 6 19.39 -6.59 11.21
C SER A 6 18.18 -6.16 12.06
N LEU A 7 16.97 -6.47 11.64
CA LEU A 7 15.77 -6.16 12.42
C LEU A 7 15.65 -7.09 13.64
N GLU A 8 15.45 -6.51 14.82
CA GLU A 8 15.19 -7.27 16.05
C GLU A 8 13.83 -7.99 15.97
N ILE A 9 12.84 -7.29 15.41
CA ILE A 9 11.51 -7.82 15.10
C ILE A 9 11.31 -7.74 13.58
N PRO A 10 11.23 -8.86 12.85
CA PRO A 10 11.10 -8.85 11.40
C PRO A 10 9.69 -8.46 10.92
N ILE A 11 9.10 -7.45 11.57
CA ILE A 11 7.80 -6.87 11.30
C ILE A 11 7.98 -5.47 10.73
N ILE A 12 7.36 -5.22 9.57
CA ILE A 12 7.41 -3.96 8.85
C ILE A 12 6.00 -3.35 8.79
N ALA A 13 5.85 -2.09 9.20
CA ALA A 13 4.63 -1.33 8.94
C ALA A 13 4.54 -1.01 7.44
N ALA A 14 3.48 -1.50 6.79
CA ALA A 14 3.25 -1.29 5.36
C ALA A 14 3.00 0.20 5.05
N PRO A 15 3.42 0.69 3.87
CA PRO A 15 3.08 2.03 3.42
C PRO A 15 1.59 2.09 3.04
N MET A 16 0.81 2.79 3.84
CA MET A 16 -0.63 2.98 3.65
C MET A 16 -0.89 4.42 3.21
N ALA A 17 -0.85 4.64 1.89
CA ALA A 17 -1.04 5.96 1.29
C ALA A 17 -2.42 6.56 1.60
N GLY A 18 -2.53 7.88 1.53
CA GLY A 18 -3.76 8.60 1.86
C GLY A 18 -3.85 9.03 3.32
N GLY A 19 -2.72 9.01 4.04
CA GLY A 19 -2.57 9.57 5.39
C GLY A 19 -2.63 8.56 6.53
N VAL A 20 -2.82 7.26 6.25
CA VAL A 20 -2.85 6.23 7.31
C VAL A 20 -1.46 5.96 7.89
N SER A 21 -0.42 5.81 7.03
CA SER A 21 0.96 5.75 7.49
C SER A 21 1.44 7.16 7.84
N THR A 22 1.44 7.48 9.11
CA THR A 22 2.00 8.71 9.66
C THR A 22 3.48 8.51 10.01
N PRO A 23 4.31 9.56 10.10
CA PRO A 23 5.66 9.45 10.64
C PRO A 23 5.70 8.86 12.05
N GLU A 24 4.67 9.14 12.88
CA GLU A 24 4.53 8.60 14.23
C GLU A 24 4.33 7.07 14.23
N LEU A 25 3.49 6.55 13.32
CA LEU A 25 3.32 5.09 13.14
C LEU A 25 4.64 4.43 12.75
N VAL A 26 5.33 5.03 11.78
CA VAL A 26 6.64 4.52 11.31
C VAL A 26 7.65 4.53 12.46
N GLY A 27 7.72 5.64 13.20
CA GLY A 27 8.59 5.79 14.36
C GLY A 27 8.29 4.78 15.46
N ALA A 28 7.00 4.57 15.80
CA ALA A 28 6.59 3.65 16.85
C ALA A 28 6.96 2.18 16.54
N VAL A 29 6.77 1.74 15.29
CA VAL A 29 7.16 0.38 14.89
C VAL A 29 8.68 0.24 14.86
N GLY A 30 9.42 1.24 14.38
CA GLY A 30 10.88 1.27 14.42
C GLY A 30 11.43 1.21 15.85
N ALA A 31 10.87 1.97 16.78
CA ALA A 31 11.25 1.95 18.20
C ALA A 31 10.93 0.62 18.89
N ALA A 32 10.03 -0.18 18.35
CA ALA A 32 9.79 -1.55 18.83
C ALA A 32 10.82 -2.58 18.33
N GLY A 33 11.80 -2.18 17.50
CA GLY A 33 12.77 -3.08 16.87
C GLY A 33 12.36 -3.57 15.46
N GLY A 34 11.23 -3.09 14.94
CA GLY A 34 10.75 -3.34 13.60
C GLY A 34 11.22 -2.29 12.60
N PHE A 35 10.43 -2.10 11.52
CA PHE A 35 10.70 -1.14 10.47
C PHE A 35 9.38 -0.55 9.95
N GLY A 36 9.39 0.62 9.34
CA GLY A 36 8.20 1.19 8.73
C GLY A 36 8.52 1.95 7.45
N PHE A 37 7.52 2.08 6.58
CA PHE A 37 7.63 2.88 5.36
C PHE A 37 6.73 4.11 5.42
N VAL A 38 7.34 5.29 5.22
CA VAL A 38 6.60 6.51 4.87
C VAL A 38 5.97 6.33 3.50
N ALA A 39 4.68 6.65 3.38
CA ALA A 39 3.94 6.46 2.14
C ALA A 39 4.02 7.70 1.24
N GLY A 40 4.86 7.66 0.21
CA GLY A 40 5.05 8.74 -0.76
C GLY A 40 3.97 8.81 -1.85
N GLY A 41 3.10 7.79 -2.00
CA GLY A 41 1.99 7.82 -2.95
C GLY A 41 1.00 8.96 -2.66
N TYR A 42 0.56 9.68 -3.71
CA TYR A 42 -0.32 10.86 -3.63
C TYR A 42 0.29 12.09 -2.93
N ARG A 43 1.59 12.09 -2.65
CA ARG A 43 2.36 13.23 -2.13
C ARG A 43 3.11 13.90 -3.27
N THR A 44 3.29 15.22 -3.23
CA THR A 44 4.33 15.87 -4.03
C THR A 44 5.71 15.57 -3.44
N ALA A 45 6.78 15.79 -4.21
CA ALA A 45 8.13 15.61 -3.69
C ALA A 45 8.42 16.53 -2.47
N ALA A 46 7.87 17.76 -2.45
CA ALA A 46 7.98 18.67 -1.33
C ALA A 46 7.29 18.11 -0.06
N GLN A 47 6.02 17.66 -0.18
CA GLN A 47 5.31 17.04 0.93
C GLN A 47 5.99 15.77 1.43
N LEU A 48 6.56 14.96 0.52
CA LEU A 48 7.31 13.77 0.90
C LEU A 48 8.60 14.14 1.64
N SER A 49 9.27 15.24 1.25
CA SER A 49 10.44 15.74 1.98
C SER A 49 10.11 16.12 3.41
N ASP A 50 8.96 16.78 3.64
CA ASP A 50 8.49 17.15 4.97
C ASP A 50 8.18 15.90 5.81
N ASP A 51 7.50 14.89 5.22
CA ASP A 51 7.21 13.62 5.88
C ASP A 51 8.50 12.84 6.25
N ILE A 52 9.54 12.90 5.39
CA ILE A 52 10.86 12.32 5.67
C ILE A 52 11.53 13.03 6.86
N ASP A 53 11.52 14.38 6.92
CA ASP A 53 12.10 15.13 8.04
C ASP A 53 11.42 14.80 9.36
N LEU A 54 10.09 14.66 9.36
CA LEU A 54 9.34 14.24 10.52
C LEU A 54 9.71 12.81 10.96
N ALA A 55 9.82 11.87 10.02
CA ALA A 55 10.20 10.49 10.34
C ALA A 55 11.65 10.39 10.85
N GLN A 56 12.56 11.20 10.33
CA GLN A 56 13.96 11.29 10.80
C GLN A 56 14.06 11.73 12.26
N SER A 57 13.13 12.59 12.73
CA SER A 57 13.11 13.08 14.11
C SER A 57 12.84 11.99 15.15
N ALA A 58 12.34 10.83 14.73
CA ALA A 58 12.14 9.67 15.62
C ALA A 58 13.42 8.88 15.88
N GLU A 59 14.54 9.22 15.24
CA GLU A 59 15.86 8.57 15.39
C GLU A 59 15.83 7.03 15.18
N VAL A 60 14.94 6.55 14.32
CA VAL A 60 14.82 5.14 13.92
C VAL A 60 15.11 4.95 12.44
N HIS A 61 15.45 3.72 12.06
CA HIS A 61 15.53 3.38 10.65
C HIS A 61 14.12 3.24 10.04
N PHE A 62 13.91 3.88 8.88
CA PHE A 62 12.67 3.80 8.13
C PHE A 62 12.95 3.78 6.62
N GLY A 63 11.95 3.44 5.85
CA GLY A 63 12.00 3.53 4.40
C GLY A 63 10.94 4.48 3.84
N VAL A 64 11.00 4.69 2.54
CA VAL A 64 10.01 5.45 1.77
C VAL A 64 9.44 4.57 0.68
N ASN A 65 8.11 4.55 0.55
CA ASN A 65 7.44 3.89 -0.57
C ASN A 65 7.02 4.91 -1.62
N VAL A 66 7.25 4.59 -2.88
CA VAL A 66 6.81 5.40 -4.03
C VAL A 66 6.06 4.56 -5.05
N PHE A 67 5.15 5.21 -5.78
CA PHE A 67 4.41 4.59 -6.87
C PHE A 67 5.09 4.87 -8.20
N LEU A 68 5.23 3.83 -9.01
CA LEU A 68 5.64 4.01 -10.39
C LEU A 68 4.45 4.46 -11.24
N PRO A 69 4.66 5.42 -12.16
CA PRO A 69 3.63 5.82 -13.10
C PRO A 69 3.31 4.69 -14.09
N ASP A 70 2.05 4.55 -14.44
CA ASP A 70 1.64 3.72 -15.57
C ASP A 70 1.92 4.50 -16.87
N GLU A 71 2.88 4.03 -17.65
CA GLU A 71 3.28 4.67 -18.92
C GLU A 71 2.37 4.24 -20.09
N SER A 72 1.35 3.44 -19.82
CA SER A 72 0.43 2.98 -20.86
C SER A 72 -0.35 4.17 -21.45
N PRO A 73 -0.40 4.31 -22.78
CA PRO A 73 -1.15 5.39 -23.38
C PRO A 73 -2.65 5.25 -23.11
N PHE A 74 -3.31 6.38 -22.90
CA PHE A 74 -4.76 6.42 -22.80
C PHE A 74 -5.38 5.95 -24.12
N ARG A 75 -6.24 4.95 -24.05
CA ARG A 75 -6.97 4.42 -25.20
C ARG A 75 -8.36 5.05 -25.30
N PRO A 76 -8.90 5.26 -26.52
CA PRO A 76 -10.23 5.87 -26.71
C PRO A 76 -11.38 5.14 -25.98
N ASP A 77 -11.29 3.81 -25.83
CA ASP A 77 -12.26 3.02 -25.08
C ASP A 77 -12.22 3.33 -23.58
N VAL A 78 -11.07 3.67 -23.02
CA VAL A 78 -10.91 4.09 -21.62
C VAL A 78 -11.53 5.47 -21.39
N GLU A 79 -11.36 6.41 -22.33
CA GLU A 79 -11.99 7.74 -22.24
C GLU A 79 -13.51 7.66 -22.25
N ALA A 80 -14.08 6.84 -23.14
CA ALA A 80 -15.52 6.60 -23.17
C ALA A 80 -16.03 5.96 -21.86
N ALA A 81 -15.30 4.98 -21.30
CA ALA A 81 -15.65 4.36 -20.05
C ALA A 81 -15.57 5.34 -18.85
N LEU A 82 -14.59 6.25 -18.84
CA LEU A 82 -14.49 7.31 -17.82
C LEU A 82 -15.66 8.29 -17.91
N ALA A 83 -16.12 8.64 -19.12
CA ALA A 83 -17.27 9.52 -19.31
C ALA A 83 -18.57 8.88 -18.78
N VAL A 84 -18.79 7.59 -19.04
CA VAL A 84 -19.92 6.84 -18.47
C VAL A 84 -19.80 6.76 -16.96
N PHE A 85 -18.64 6.42 -16.44
CA PHE A 85 -18.42 6.30 -15.00
C PHE A 85 -18.64 7.63 -14.27
N ARG A 86 -18.28 8.76 -14.89
CA ARG A 86 -18.58 10.11 -14.37
C ARG A 86 -20.08 10.33 -14.17
N GLN A 87 -20.91 9.90 -15.13
CA GLN A 87 -22.37 10.03 -15.02
C GLN A 87 -22.93 9.17 -13.87
N GLU A 88 -22.38 7.97 -13.68
CA GLU A 88 -22.77 7.08 -12.59
C GLU A 88 -22.37 7.61 -11.18
N LEU A 89 -21.28 8.39 -11.09
CA LEU A 89 -20.84 9.04 -9.85
C LEU A 89 -21.66 10.28 -9.48
N ALA A 90 -22.27 10.95 -10.47
CA ALA A 90 -22.93 12.26 -10.29
C ALA A 90 -23.99 12.27 -9.16
N PRO A 91 -24.89 11.27 -9.01
CA PRO A 91 -25.89 11.29 -7.95
C PRO A 91 -25.30 11.29 -6.53
N ILE A 92 -24.19 10.58 -6.29
CA ILE A 92 -23.53 10.60 -4.97
C ILE A 92 -22.79 11.93 -4.75
N ALA A 93 -22.18 12.49 -5.81
CA ALA A 93 -21.53 13.77 -5.73
C ALA A 93 -22.54 14.88 -5.37
N GLU A 94 -23.73 14.88 -6.02
CA GLU A 94 -24.83 15.78 -5.72
C GLU A 94 -25.35 15.61 -4.29
N GLU A 95 -25.55 14.38 -3.82
CA GLU A 95 -25.96 14.08 -2.43
C GLU A 95 -24.99 14.67 -1.41
N LEU A 96 -23.69 14.64 -1.71
CA LEU A 96 -22.63 15.15 -0.85
C LEU A 96 -22.32 16.64 -1.08
N GLY A 97 -23.03 17.31 -1.99
CA GLY A 97 -22.83 18.73 -2.29
C GLY A 97 -21.49 19.05 -2.96
N VAL A 98 -20.93 18.13 -3.75
CA VAL A 98 -19.66 18.29 -4.44
C VAL A 98 -19.79 17.93 -5.92
N GLU A 99 -18.79 18.30 -6.72
CA GLU A 99 -18.67 17.86 -8.11
C GLU A 99 -17.80 16.60 -8.21
N VAL A 100 -18.09 15.76 -9.21
CA VAL A 100 -17.18 14.67 -9.61
C VAL A 100 -15.87 15.28 -10.10
N GLY A 101 -14.75 14.82 -9.61
CA GLY A 101 -13.43 15.31 -10.01
C GLY A 101 -13.16 15.10 -11.52
N GLN A 102 -12.17 15.81 -12.05
CA GLN A 102 -11.73 15.61 -13.43
C GLN A 102 -10.82 14.39 -13.52
N PRO A 103 -10.90 13.59 -14.59
CA PRO A 103 -9.92 12.55 -14.84
C PRO A 103 -8.57 13.18 -15.19
N VAL A 104 -7.56 12.91 -14.38
CA VAL A 104 -6.20 13.40 -14.58
C VAL A 104 -5.27 12.20 -14.68
N HIS A 105 -4.39 12.21 -15.68
CA HIS A 105 -3.29 11.26 -15.78
C HIS A 105 -2.09 11.82 -15.03
N ASP A 106 -2.05 11.55 -13.73
CA ASP A 106 -0.98 11.99 -12.85
C ASP A 106 0.15 10.94 -12.82
N ARG A 107 1.38 11.38 -12.85
CA ARG A 107 2.58 10.54 -12.74
C ARG A 107 3.11 10.45 -11.30
N ASP A 108 2.32 10.87 -10.31
CA ASP A 108 2.64 10.84 -8.88
C ASP A 108 3.99 11.52 -8.54
N ASP A 109 4.33 12.57 -9.29
CA ASP A 109 5.59 13.35 -9.15
C ASP A 109 6.86 12.47 -9.17
N TRP A 110 6.81 11.33 -9.87
CA TRP A 110 7.83 10.27 -9.85
C TRP A 110 9.25 10.80 -10.04
N ALA A 111 9.49 11.59 -11.09
CA ALA A 111 10.84 12.07 -11.39
C ALA A 111 11.42 12.94 -10.26
N ALA A 112 10.61 13.86 -9.71
CA ALA A 112 11.04 14.71 -8.61
C ALA A 112 11.24 13.93 -7.31
N LYS A 113 10.43 12.90 -7.04
CA LYS A 113 10.62 12.00 -5.89
C LYS A 113 11.90 11.17 -6.01
N VAL A 114 12.26 10.69 -7.20
CA VAL A 114 13.52 9.99 -7.42
C VAL A 114 14.71 10.91 -7.12
N GLU A 115 14.72 12.14 -7.64
CA GLU A 115 15.77 13.11 -7.36
C GLU A 115 15.84 13.50 -5.87
N LEU A 116 14.68 13.65 -5.21
CA LEU A 116 14.61 13.86 -3.76
C LEU A 116 15.29 12.71 -2.99
N LEU A 117 14.95 11.45 -3.30
CA LEU A 117 15.46 10.27 -2.58
C LEU A 117 16.95 10.01 -2.84
N ILE A 118 17.50 10.52 -3.94
CA ILE A 118 18.94 10.52 -4.21
C ILE A 118 19.63 11.64 -3.41
N SER A 119 19.07 12.84 -3.37
CA SER A 119 19.67 13.99 -2.65
C SER A 119 19.45 13.94 -1.14
N LYS A 120 18.43 13.22 -0.67
CA LYS A 120 18.05 13.00 0.74
C LYS A 120 17.90 11.51 1.01
N PRO A 121 19.04 10.77 1.10
CA PRO A 121 19.01 9.31 1.20
C PRO A 121 18.29 8.81 2.43
N VAL A 122 17.55 7.72 2.27
CA VAL A 122 16.88 6.97 3.35
C VAL A 122 17.38 5.52 3.37
N PRO A 123 17.30 4.80 4.49
CA PRO A 123 17.77 3.40 4.60
C PRO A 123 17.22 2.47 3.52
N ALA A 124 15.94 2.61 3.14
CA ALA A 124 15.32 1.79 2.12
C ALA A 124 14.27 2.56 1.31
N VAL A 125 14.15 2.23 0.03
CA VAL A 125 13.07 2.68 -0.85
C VAL A 125 12.32 1.46 -1.37
N SER A 126 10.99 1.44 -1.24
CA SER A 126 10.15 0.42 -1.87
C SER A 126 9.33 1.02 -3.01
N CYS A 127 9.19 0.26 -4.09
CA CYS A 127 8.46 0.65 -5.29
C CYS A 127 7.22 -0.22 -5.46
N THR A 128 6.10 0.40 -5.84
CA THR A 128 4.84 -0.29 -6.11
C THR A 128 4.32 0.11 -7.50
N PHE A 129 3.64 -0.80 -8.20
CA PHE A 129 3.07 -0.65 -9.54
C PHE A 129 4.08 -0.75 -10.69
N GLY A 130 5.21 -1.39 -10.45
CA GLY A 130 6.25 -1.59 -11.43
C GLY A 130 7.62 -1.74 -10.78
N THR A 131 8.64 -1.85 -11.61
CA THR A 131 10.04 -1.87 -11.19
C THR A 131 10.76 -0.63 -11.72
N PRO A 132 11.59 0.06 -10.89
CA PRO A 132 12.41 1.16 -11.37
C PRO A 132 13.45 0.65 -12.39
N SER A 133 13.93 1.53 -13.24
CA SER A 133 15.02 1.18 -14.17
C SER A 133 16.31 0.84 -13.42
N GLU A 134 17.18 0.02 -14.04
CA GLU A 134 18.50 -0.30 -13.51
C GLU A 134 19.30 0.97 -13.12
N GLU A 135 19.17 2.04 -13.91
CA GLU A 135 19.81 3.31 -13.64
C GLU A 135 19.32 3.96 -12.32
N VAL A 136 18.01 3.96 -12.07
CA VAL A 136 17.43 4.47 -10.82
C VAL A 136 17.89 3.62 -9.65
N VAL A 137 17.85 2.29 -9.79
CA VAL A 137 18.33 1.36 -8.73
C VAL A 137 19.80 1.64 -8.42
N ARG A 138 20.65 1.75 -9.43
CA ARG A 138 22.08 2.03 -9.28
C ARG A 138 22.35 3.36 -8.57
N ARG A 139 21.61 4.42 -8.92
CA ARG A 139 21.74 5.75 -8.29
C ARG A 139 21.34 5.72 -6.81
N LEU A 140 20.21 5.12 -6.46
CA LEU A 140 19.79 4.99 -5.07
C LEU A 140 20.77 4.15 -4.24
N ARG A 141 21.26 3.04 -4.80
CA ARG A 141 22.25 2.19 -4.12
C ARG A 141 23.61 2.87 -3.93
N ALA A 142 24.00 3.76 -4.83
CA ALA A 142 25.23 4.54 -4.69
C ALA A 142 25.20 5.46 -3.44
N GLU A 143 24.01 5.90 -3.03
CA GLU A 143 23.78 6.67 -1.80
C GLU A 143 23.54 5.81 -0.56
N GLY A 144 23.71 4.48 -0.66
CA GLY A 144 23.54 3.54 0.46
C GLY A 144 22.09 3.09 0.72
N THR A 145 21.13 3.48 -0.13
CA THR A 145 19.72 3.11 -0.02
C THR A 145 19.48 1.70 -0.57
N ALA A 146 18.84 0.83 0.20
CA ALA A 146 18.34 -0.46 -0.28
C ALA A 146 17.07 -0.28 -1.11
N VAL A 147 16.96 -0.94 -2.26
CA VAL A 147 15.80 -0.82 -3.16
C VAL A 147 14.99 -2.10 -3.16
N MET A 148 13.68 -1.97 -2.92
CA MET A 148 12.74 -3.09 -2.86
C MET A 148 11.58 -2.88 -3.85
N VAL A 149 10.99 -3.97 -4.34
CA VAL A 149 9.84 -3.90 -5.26
C VAL A 149 8.73 -4.81 -4.78
N THR A 150 7.49 -4.29 -4.80
CA THR A 150 6.30 -5.09 -4.53
C THR A 150 5.93 -5.87 -5.79
N VAL A 151 5.81 -7.19 -5.65
CA VAL A 151 5.46 -8.12 -6.72
C VAL A 151 4.25 -8.96 -6.34
N THR A 152 3.47 -9.37 -7.33
CA THR A 152 2.22 -10.12 -7.14
C THR A 152 2.22 -11.49 -7.80
N ASP A 153 3.27 -11.79 -8.59
CA ASP A 153 3.50 -13.10 -9.21
C ASP A 153 4.99 -13.33 -9.49
N ALA A 154 5.32 -14.55 -9.97
CA ALA A 154 6.68 -14.96 -10.30
C ALA A 154 7.26 -14.26 -11.54
N HIS A 155 6.41 -13.76 -12.46
CA HIS A 155 6.87 -13.03 -13.63
C HIS A 155 7.34 -11.63 -13.23
N GLU A 156 6.56 -10.90 -12.47
CA GLU A 156 6.93 -9.61 -11.89
C GLU A 156 8.21 -9.72 -11.04
N ALA A 157 8.33 -10.82 -10.26
CA ALA A 157 9.53 -11.08 -9.47
C ALA A 157 10.81 -11.17 -10.33
N LYS A 158 10.75 -11.86 -11.48
CA LYS A 158 11.88 -11.93 -12.41
C LYS A 158 12.23 -10.56 -13.02
N LEU A 159 11.19 -9.80 -13.42
CA LEU A 159 11.40 -8.46 -13.97
C LEU A 159 12.05 -7.51 -12.94
N ALA A 160 11.57 -7.54 -11.69
CA ALA A 160 12.13 -6.74 -10.62
C ALA A 160 13.58 -7.15 -10.29
N ALA A 161 13.86 -8.45 -10.17
CA ALA A 161 15.19 -8.95 -9.88
C ALA A 161 16.21 -8.56 -10.97
N ALA A 162 15.79 -8.51 -12.23
CA ALA A 162 16.65 -8.14 -13.35
C ALA A 162 17.15 -6.69 -13.26
N THR A 163 16.47 -5.79 -12.56
CA THR A 163 16.93 -4.39 -12.39
C THR A 163 17.92 -4.20 -11.23
N GLY A 164 18.29 -5.28 -10.51
CA GLY A 164 19.30 -5.28 -9.46
C GLY A 164 18.81 -4.78 -8.10
N VAL A 165 17.51 -4.91 -7.81
CA VAL A 165 16.91 -4.59 -6.48
C VAL A 165 17.42 -5.51 -5.39
N ASP A 166 17.33 -5.08 -4.14
CA ASP A 166 17.92 -5.76 -2.98
C ASP A 166 16.96 -6.76 -2.30
N ALA A 167 15.65 -6.58 -2.44
CA ALA A 167 14.62 -7.47 -1.89
C ALA A 167 13.29 -7.33 -2.64
N LEU A 168 12.41 -8.32 -2.47
CA LEU A 168 11.04 -8.29 -3.02
C LEU A 168 10.00 -8.32 -1.90
N ILE A 169 8.96 -7.51 -2.04
CA ILE A 169 7.76 -7.55 -1.20
C ILE A 169 6.71 -8.39 -1.94
N VAL A 170 6.53 -9.63 -1.53
CA VAL A 170 5.58 -10.57 -2.13
C VAL A 170 4.21 -10.31 -1.55
N GLN A 171 3.33 -9.71 -2.37
CA GLN A 171 2.00 -9.33 -1.92
C GLN A 171 0.97 -10.38 -2.33
N GLY A 172 0.40 -11.09 -1.35
CA GLY A 172 -0.73 -12.02 -1.53
C GLY A 172 -2.06 -11.31 -1.81
N PRO A 173 -3.07 -12.04 -2.33
CA PRO A 173 -4.41 -11.52 -2.59
C PRO A 173 -5.16 -11.13 -1.31
N GLU A 174 -4.68 -11.57 -0.16
CA GLU A 174 -5.22 -11.28 1.16
C GLU A 174 -4.92 -9.85 1.63
N ALA A 175 -3.96 -9.16 0.98
CA ALA A 175 -3.55 -7.82 1.37
C ALA A 175 -4.67 -6.79 1.17
N GLY A 176 -4.80 -5.86 2.11
CA GLY A 176 -5.63 -4.66 1.98
C GLY A 176 -4.97 -3.62 1.08
N GLY A 177 -5.77 -2.69 0.55
CA GLY A 177 -5.29 -1.65 -0.35
C GLY A 177 -5.01 -2.16 -1.76
N HIS A 178 -4.25 -1.36 -2.51
CA HIS A 178 -3.96 -1.65 -3.91
C HIS A 178 -3.18 -2.95 -4.10
N ARG A 179 -3.62 -3.72 -5.07
CA ARG A 179 -2.82 -4.82 -5.61
C ARG A 179 -1.65 -4.22 -6.38
N GLY A 180 -0.44 -4.64 -6.04
CA GLY A 180 0.80 -4.09 -6.59
C GLY A 180 1.14 -4.56 -8.01
N THR A 181 0.18 -5.07 -8.80
CA THR A 181 0.40 -5.49 -10.20
C THR A 181 1.12 -4.41 -11.00
N PHE A 182 2.00 -4.79 -11.92
CA PHE A 182 2.77 -3.81 -12.70
C PHE A 182 1.88 -3.03 -13.68
N LEU A 183 0.88 -3.67 -14.27
CA LEU A 183 -0.06 -3.01 -15.17
C LEU A 183 -1.43 -2.76 -14.51
N THR A 184 -2.01 -1.58 -14.77
CA THR A 184 -3.35 -1.22 -14.27
C THR A 184 -4.45 -2.12 -14.83
N SER A 185 -4.28 -2.61 -16.08
CA SER A 185 -5.22 -3.49 -16.76
C SER A 185 -5.26 -4.91 -16.18
N ASP A 186 -4.21 -5.34 -15.49
CA ASP A 186 -4.09 -6.72 -15.04
C ASP A 186 -5.18 -7.10 -14.03
N PHE A 187 -5.69 -8.32 -14.19
CA PHE A 187 -6.47 -8.96 -13.16
C PHE A 187 -5.51 -9.54 -12.12
N PRO A 188 -5.70 -9.21 -10.85
CA PRO A 188 -4.79 -9.71 -9.81
C PRO A 188 -4.91 -11.23 -9.68
N GLY A 189 -3.75 -11.88 -9.58
CA GLY A 189 -3.67 -13.32 -9.28
C GLY A 189 -4.34 -13.63 -7.93
N THR A 190 -4.81 -14.87 -7.82
CA THR A 190 -5.53 -15.38 -6.63
C THR A 190 -4.69 -16.41 -5.86
N THR A 191 -3.45 -16.67 -6.26
CA THR A 191 -2.54 -17.58 -5.54
C THR A 191 -2.35 -17.11 -4.10
N PRO A 192 -2.69 -17.90 -3.08
CA PRO A 192 -2.52 -17.54 -1.68
C PRO A 192 -1.08 -17.16 -1.35
N LEU A 193 -0.89 -16.29 -0.36
CA LEU A 193 0.43 -15.73 -0.04
C LEU A 193 1.52 -16.78 0.14
N LEU A 194 1.24 -17.86 0.89
CA LEU A 194 2.25 -18.90 1.17
C LEU A 194 2.67 -19.67 -0.08
N ASP A 195 1.73 -19.97 -0.97
CA ASP A 195 2.00 -20.61 -2.25
C ASP A 195 2.78 -19.67 -3.17
N LEU A 196 2.38 -18.38 -3.19
CA LEU A 196 3.06 -17.33 -3.96
C LEU A 196 4.50 -17.13 -3.52
N LEU A 197 4.80 -17.17 -2.21
CA LEU A 197 6.18 -17.15 -1.70
C LEU A 197 7.00 -18.31 -2.27
N GLY A 198 6.41 -19.51 -2.29
CA GLY A 198 7.05 -20.69 -2.90
C GLY A 198 7.28 -20.54 -4.41
N GLU A 199 6.34 -19.95 -5.16
CA GLU A 199 6.49 -19.67 -6.59
C GLU A 199 7.60 -18.66 -6.85
N VAL A 200 7.62 -17.55 -6.12
CA VAL A 200 8.64 -16.50 -6.25
C VAL A 200 10.04 -17.04 -5.88
N ARG A 201 10.17 -17.81 -4.80
CA ARG A 201 11.44 -18.39 -4.35
C ARG A 201 12.08 -19.32 -5.40
N ARG A 202 11.27 -20.00 -6.22
CA ARG A 202 11.80 -20.86 -7.29
C ARG A 202 12.45 -20.09 -8.44
N VAL A 203 12.18 -18.80 -8.57
CA VAL A 203 12.59 -18.00 -9.74
C VAL A 203 13.57 -16.89 -9.41
N VAL A 204 13.74 -16.52 -8.13
CA VAL A 204 14.68 -15.49 -7.66
C VAL A 204 15.34 -15.91 -6.34
N ASP A 205 16.60 -15.48 -6.17
CA ASP A 205 17.36 -15.71 -4.92
C ASP A 205 17.61 -14.36 -4.20
N LEU A 206 16.50 -13.65 -3.91
CA LEU A 206 16.51 -12.39 -3.18
C LEU A 206 15.81 -12.58 -1.82
N PRO A 207 16.12 -11.75 -0.81
CA PRO A 207 15.33 -11.67 0.39
C PRO A 207 13.87 -11.35 0.07
N LEU A 208 12.92 -12.09 0.68
CA LEU A 208 11.49 -11.92 0.47
C LEU A 208 10.83 -11.35 1.73
N ILE A 209 9.97 -10.36 1.53
CA ILE A 209 9.09 -9.79 2.55
C ILE A 209 7.66 -10.24 2.23
N ALA A 210 7.02 -10.98 3.15
CA ALA A 210 5.65 -11.44 2.94
C ALA A 210 4.64 -10.35 3.33
N ALA A 211 3.64 -10.09 2.47
CA ALA A 211 2.59 -9.10 2.72
C ALA A 211 1.20 -9.63 2.36
N GLY A 212 0.23 -9.48 3.26
CA GLY A 212 -1.17 -9.84 3.06
C GLY A 212 -1.70 -10.89 4.02
N GLY A 213 -2.82 -10.58 4.72
CA GLY A 213 -3.50 -11.50 5.64
C GLY A 213 -2.75 -11.82 6.94
N LEU A 214 -1.65 -11.16 7.21
CA LEU A 214 -0.76 -11.44 8.34
C LEU A 214 -1.18 -10.60 9.56
N THR A 215 -2.16 -11.08 10.32
CA THR A 215 -2.73 -10.37 11.48
C THR A 215 -2.59 -11.13 12.80
N SER A 216 -1.96 -12.31 12.78
CA SER A 216 -1.71 -13.14 13.97
C SER A 216 -0.29 -13.70 13.96
N GLY A 217 0.26 -14.03 15.16
CA GLY A 217 1.57 -14.69 15.30
C GLY A 217 1.67 -15.98 14.49
N ARG A 218 0.61 -16.78 14.45
CA ARG A 218 0.55 -18.00 13.63
C ARG A 218 0.71 -17.73 12.14
N ALA A 219 0.02 -16.70 11.60
CA ALA A 219 0.13 -16.35 10.19
C ALA A 219 1.53 -15.81 9.85
N ILE A 220 2.12 -15.02 10.74
CA ILE A 220 3.49 -14.52 10.62
C ILE A 220 4.50 -15.67 10.64
N ARG A 221 4.37 -16.60 11.60
CA ARG A 221 5.21 -17.80 11.68
C ARG A 221 5.15 -18.59 10.38
N ALA A 222 3.96 -18.86 9.86
CA ALA A 222 3.79 -19.61 8.61
C ALA A 222 4.49 -18.92 7.41
N ALA A 223 4.46 -17.59 7.34
CA ALA A 223 5.16 -16.86 6.27
C ALA A 223 6.69 -16.92 6.42
N LEU A 224 7.21 -16.83 7.68
CA LEU A 224 8.65 -16.99 7.95
C LEU A 224 9.12 -18.42 7.65
N ASP A 225 8.36 -19.42 8.04
CA ASP A 225 8.64 -20.84 7.77
C ASP A 225 8.59 -21.16 6.26
N ALA A 226 7.76 -20.42 5.50
CA ALA A 226 7.73 -20.48 4.03
C ALA A 226 8.91 -19.74 3.36
N GLY A 227 9.84 -19.21 4.15
CA GLY A 227 11.10 -18.61 3.68
C GLY A 227 11.08 -17.09 3.52
N ALA A 228 10.08 -16.39 4.04
CA ALA A 228 10.15 -14.93 4.12
C ALA A 228 11.21 -14.50 5.15
N THR A 229 11.98 -13.46 4.81
CA THR A 229 12.97 -12.85 5.71
C THR A 229 12.31 -11.91 6.72
N ALA A 230 11.21 -11.28 6.32
CA ALA A 230 10.40 -10.38 7.15
C ALA A 230 8.95 -10.41 6.67
N VAL A 231 8.05 -9.80 7.46
CA VAL A 231 6.63 -9.64 7.10
C VAL A 231 6.24 -8.17 7.09
N GLN A 232 5.35 -7.78 6.16
CA GLN A 232 4.86 -6.41 6.06
C GLN A 232 3.35 -6.37 6.35
N LEU A 233 2.98 -5.64 7.40
CA LEU A 233 1.63 -5.58 7.95
C LEU A 233 1.02 -4.19 7.72
N GLY A 234 -0.16 -4.13 7.10
CA GLY A 234 -0.94 -2.89 6.99
C GLY A 234 -2.15 -2.92 7.92
N THR A 235 -3.07 -3.82 7.66
CA THR A 235 -4.37 -3.93 8.34
C THR A 235 -4.25 -4.08 9.86
N ALA A 236 -3.22 -4.76 10.35
CA ALA A 236 -2.97 -4.91 11.78
C ALA A 236 -2.76 -3.56 12.50
N PHE A 237 -2.24 -2.54 11.79
CA PHE A 237 -1.97 -1.21 12.34
C PHE A 237 -3.08 -0.19 12.08
N LEU A 238 -4.18 -0.52 11.37
CA LEU A 238 -5.23 0.44 11.03
C LEU A 238 -5.91 1.09 12.25
N LEU A 239 -5.97 0.39 13.36
CA LEU A 239 -6.54 0.88 14.63
C LEU A 239 -5.47 1.29 15.65
N SER A 240 -4.17 1.28 15.30
CA SER A 240 -3.15 1.77 16.21
C SER A 240 -3.33 3.24 16.55
N ASP A 241 -2.83 3.66 17.71
CA ASP A 241 -3.00 5.02 18.21
C ASP A 241 -2.36 6.04 17.27
N GLU A 242 -1.24 5.67 16.64
CA GLU A 242 -0.44 6.52 15.76
C GLU A 242 -0.93 6.51 14.30
N ALA A 243 -1.82 5.58 13.92
CA ALA A 243 -2.34 5.53 12.56
C ALA A 243 -3.27 6.70 12.25
N GLY A 244 -3.07 7.34 11.10
CA GLY A 244 -3.94 8.41 10.60
C GLY A 244 -5.28 7.93 10.02
N THR A 245 -5.76 6.77 10.43
CA THR A 245 -7.05 6.22 10.02
C THR A 245 -8.18 7.13 10.49
N GLY A 246 -8.98 7.65 9.56
CA GLY A 246 -10.04 8.61 9.86
C GLY A 246 -11.14 8.07 10.78
N PRO A 247 -11.86 8.95 11.52
CA PRO A 247 -12.81 8.53 12.57
C PRO A 247 -13.91 7.59 12.09
N ALA A 248 -14.52 7.87 10.93
CA ALA A 248 -15.58 7.02 10.38
C ALA A 248 -15.06 5.63 9.96
N TYR A 249 -13.83 5.57 9.46
CA TYR A 249 -13.18 4.31 9.09
C TYR A 249 -12.80 3.50 10.35
N ARG A 250 -12.19 4.14 11.38
CA ARG A 250 -11.91 3.49 12.68
C ARG A 250 -13.18 2.92 13.29
N ARG A 251 -14.28 3.69 13.28
CA ARG A 251 -15.59 3.24 13.79
C ARG A 251 -16.08 2.01 13.01
N ALA A 252 -16.03 2.03 11.66
CA ALA A 252 -16.48 0.92 10.84
C ALA A 252 -15.69 -0.37 11.11
N LEU A 253 -14.38 -0.28 11.32
CA LEU A 253 -13.53 -1.42 11.68
C LEU A 253 -13.88 -1.97 13.07
N ARG A 254 -13.96 -1.09 14.08
CA ARG A 254 -14.24 -1.44 15.47
C ARG A 254 -15.62 -2.08 15.65
N GLU A 255 -16.62 -1.50 15.02
CA GLU A 255 -18.02 -1.96 15.09
C GLU A 255 -18.30 -3.11 14.12
N ARG A 256 -17.33 -3.48 13.28
CA ARG A 256 -17.48 -4.51 12.24
C ARG A 256 -18.70 -4.27 11.36
N THR A 257 -18.90 -3.01 10.94
CA THR A 257 -20.07 -2.54 10.18
C THR A 257 -20.27 -3.29 8.86
N TYR A 258 -19.20 -3.80 8.27
CA TYR A 258 -19.20 -4.55 7.00
C TYR A 258 -18.73 -5.97 7.23
N ASN A 259 -19.22 -6.90 6.41
CA ASN A 259 -18.95 -8.34 6.61
C ASN A 259 -17.68 -8.80 5.88
N GLU A 260 -17.37 -8.20 4.73
CA GLU A 260 -16.33 -8.69 3.83
C GLU A 260 -15.42 -7.56 3.35
N SER A 261 -14.21 -7.94 2.94
CA SER A 261 -13.34 -7.09 2.13
C SER A 261 -13.11 -7.75 0.78
N ILE A 262 -13.32 -7.01 -0.30
CA ILE A 262 -13.21 -7.51 -1.67
C ILE A 262 -12.29 -6.66 -2.53
N PRO A 263 -11.62 -7.23 -3.56
CA PRO A 263 -10.89 -6.45 -4.53
C PRO A 263 -11.84 -5.65 -5.41
N THR A 264 -11.59 -4.36 -5.58
CA THR A 264 -12.43 -3.46 -6.37
C THR A 264 -11.60 -2.40 -7.08
N ARG A 265 -12.08 -1.89 -8.24
CA ARG A 265 -11.55 -0.71 -8.93
C ARG A 265 -12.34 0.56 -8.63
N ALA A 266 -13.41 0.47 -7.86
CA ALA A 266 -14.41 1.51 -7.68
C ALA A 266 -13.83 2.88 -7.30
N PHE A 267 -12.80 2.92 -6.45
CA PHE A 267 -12.26 4.15 -5.92
C PHE A 267 -11.12 4.75 -6.73
N THR A 268 -10.34 3.92 -7.43
CA THR A 268 -9.08 4.40 -8.02
C THR A 268 -8.84 3.97 -9.46
N GLY A 269 -9.61 3.00 -9.98
CA GLY A 269 -9.40 2.44 -11.31
C GLY A 269 -8.35 1.32 -11.34
N ARG A 270 -7.66 1.05 -10.23
CA ARG A 270 -6.76 -0.09 -10.05
C ARG A 270 -7.35 -1.01 -8.97
N PHE A 271 -7.18 -2.31 -9.09
CA PHE A 271 -7.68 -3.23 -8.08
C PHE A 271 -7.05 -2.94 -6.71
N ALA A 272 -7.92 -2.81 -5.72
CA ALA A 272 -7.55 -2.63 -4.32
C ALA A 272 -8.57 -3.33 -3.43
N ARG A 273 -8.12 -4.02 -2.38
CA ARG A 273 -9.02 -4.69 -1.45
C ARG A 273 -9.54 -3.70 -0.42
N SER A 274 -10.85 -3.54 -0.37
CA SER A 274 -11.58 -2.64 0.54
C SER A 274 -12.72 -3.37 1.24
N LEU A 275 -13.13 -2.87 2.43
CA LEU A 275 -14.41 -3.27 3.01
C LEU A 275 -15.52 -3.02 1.99
N GLU A 276 -16.47 -3.99 1.88
CA GLU A 276 -17.56 -3.94 0.91
C GLU A 276 -18.68 -3.02 1.41
N ASN A 277 -18.50 -1.72 1.24
CA ASN A 277 -19.53 -0.71 1.53
C ASN A 277 -20.45 -0.44 0.33
N GLU A 278 -21.37 0.52 0.47
CA GLU A 278 -22.32 0.90 -0.57
C GLU A 278 -21.62 1.34 -1.88
N PHE A 279 -20.55 2.15 -1.76
CA PHE A 279 -19.78 2.59 -2.93
C PHE A 279 -19.18 1.42 -3.69
N VAL A 280 -18.61 0.46 -2.97
CA VAL A 280 -18.05 -0.75 -3.58
C VAL A 280 -19.14 -1.56 -4.27
N ARG A 281 -20.26 -1.86 -3.60
CA ARG A 281 -21.38 -2.61 -4.19
C ARG A 281 -21.91 -1.97 -5.46
N ARG A 282 -22.04 -0.65 -5.48
CA ARG A 282 -22.58 0.09 -6.61
C ARG A 282 -21.62 0.14 -7.80
N PHE A 283 -20.33 0.34 -7.56
CA PHE A 283 -19.36 0.67 -8.61
C PHE A 283 -18.36 -0.44 -8.95
N HIS A 284 -18.27 -1.51 -8.15
CA HIS A 284 -17.29 -2.57 -8.34
C HIS A 284 -17.26 -3.15 -9.76
N LYS A 285 -18.44 -3.35 -10.38
CA LYS A 285 -18.56 -4.00 -11.70
C LYS A 285 -18.38 -3.04 -12.88
N ILE A 286 -18.52 -1.74 -12.67
CA ILE A 286 -18.57 -0.75 -13.75
C ILE A 286 -17.37 0.20 -13.76
N ALA A 287 -16.59 0.24 -12.69
CA ALA A 287 -15.41 1.08 -12.61
C ALA A 287 -14.34 0.65 -13.64
N PRO A 288 -13.89 1.56 -14.53
CA PRO A 288 -12.91 1.23 -15.55
C PRO A 288 -11.51 1.00 -14.98
N ALA A 289 -10.68 0.25 -15.69
CA ALA A 289 -9.26 0.10 -15.42
C ALA A 289 -8.50 1.36 -15.88
N ALA A 290 -8.58 2.42 -15.10
CA ALA A 290 -8.08 3.75 -15.46
C ALA A 290 -7.50 4.48 -14.23
N TYR A 291 -6.40 3.94 -13.70
CA TYR A 291 -5.63 4.59 -12.65
C TYR A 291 -4.63 5.58 -13.27
N PRO A 292 -4.43 6.77 -12.71
CA PRO A 292 -5.09 7.33 -11.54
C PRO A 292 -6.35 8.17 -11.84
N SER A 293 -6.87 8.18 -13.05
CA SER A 293 -8.01 9.02 -13.44
C SER A 293 -9.26 8.78 -12.60
N VAL A 294 -9.61 7.52 -12.31
CA VAL A 294 -10.72 7.21 -11.40
C VAL A 294 -10.44 7.71 -9.98
N HIS A 295 -9.18 7.64 -9.52
CA HIS A 295 -8.79 8.20 -8.21
C HIS A 295 -9.11 9.69 -8.13
N THR A 296 -8.73 10.47 -9.16
CA THR A 296 -8.98 11.92 -9.17
C THR A 296 -10.46 12.26 -9.30
N MET A 297 -11.23 11.46 -10.04
CA MET A 297 -12.68 11.62 -10.16
C MET A 297 -13.42 11.38 -8.85
N THR A 298 -13.04 10.36 -8.09
CA THR A 298 -13.71 9.99 -6.84
C THR A 298 -13.20 10.76 -5.61
N LEU A 299 -12.06 11.44 -5.71
CA LEU A 299 -11.41 12.11 -4.58
C LEU A 299 -12.30 13.16 -3.88
N PRO A 300 -13.01 14.06 -4.60
CA PRO A 300 -13.92 15.02 -3.95
C PRO A 300 -15.05 14.33 -3.18
N ILE A 301 -15.63 13.27 -3.75
CA ILE A 301 -16.69 12.47 -3.12
C ILE A 301 -16.18 11.84 -1.81
N ARG A 302 -15.02 11.18 -1.85
CA ARG A 302 -14.42 10.55 -0.66
C ARG A 302 -14.06 11.55 0.41
N ARG A 303 -13.58 12.75 0.03
CA ARG A 303 -13.28 13.84 0.98
C ARG A 303 -14.54 14.38 1.65
N ALA A 304 -15.59 14.64 0.88
CA ALA A 304 -16.88 15.10 1.42
C ALA A 304 -17.50 14.04 2.34
N ALA A 305 -17.45 12.77 1.94
CA ALA A 305 -17.90 11.64 2.75
C ALA A 305 -17.14 11.55 4.09
N ALA A 306 -15.82 11.76 4.07
CA ALA A 306 -15.00 11.76 5.29
C ALA A 306 -15.41 12.89 6.25
N VAL A 307 -15.62 14.11 5.75
CA VAL A 307 -16.08 15.25 6.52
C VAL A 307 -17.48 15.01 7.11
N ALA A 308 -18.38 14.41 6.31
CA ALA A 308 -19.75 14.08 6.71
C ALA A 308 -19.85 12.82 7.59
N GLY A 309 -18.76 12.09 7.83
CA GLY A 309 -18.74 10.83 8.58
C GLY A 309 -19.45 9.66 7.88
N ARG A 310 -19.63 9.72 6.56
CA ARG A 310 -20.35 8.77 5.69
C ARG A 310 -19.42 7.62 5.28
N ALA A 311 -19.29 6.60 6.13
CA ALA A 311 -18.42 5.44 5.92
C ALA A 311 -18.78 4.66 4.65
N GLU A 312 -20.03 4.67 4.23
CA GLU A 312 -20.54 3.99 3.04
C GLU A 312 -19.93 4.46 1.72
N TYR A 313 -19.29 5.65 1.70
CA TYR A 313 -18.64 6.23 0.51
C TYR A 313 -17.12 6.38 0.67
N LEU A 314 -16.54 5.86 1.75
CA LEU A 314 -15.10 5.90 1.99
C LEU A 314 -14.36 4.72 1.36
N ALA A 315 -13.15 4.98 0.88
CA ALA A 315 -12.20 3.92 0.56
C ALA A 315 -11.61 3.38 1.87
N MET A 316 -12.05 2.19 2.29
CA MET A 316 -11.62 1.55 3.54
C MET A 316 -10.79 0.31 3.21
N TRP A 317 -9.51 0.54 2.97
CA TRP A 317 -8.56 -0.48 2.52
C TRP A 317 -8.21 -1.47 3.63
N ALA A 318 -8.74 -2.67 3.58
CA ALA A 318 -8.53 -3.69 4.60
C ALA A 318 -8.31 -5.07 3.97
N GLY A 319 -7.31 -5.81 4.45
CA GLY A 319 -7.05 -7.19 4.08
C GLY A 319 -8.06 -8.16 4.69
N THR A 320 -7.92 -9.44 4.37
CA THR A 320 -8.84 -10.50 4.83
C THR A 320 -8.87 -10.67 6.34
N GLY A 321 -7.77 -10.35 7.05
CA GLY A 321 -7.65 -10.41 8.51
C GLY A 321 -8.14 -9.17 9.27
N TRP A 322 -8.90 -8.28 8.66
CA TRP A 322 -9.27 -6.99 9.25
C TRP A 322 -10.04 -7.09 10.58
N HIS A 323 -10.72 -8.21 10.83
CA HIS A 323 -11.42 -8.47 12.09
C HIS A 323 -10.49 -8.60 13.31
N GLU A 324 -9.20 -8.83 13.08
CA GLU A 324 -8.18 -8.99 14.11
C GLU A 324 -7.46 -7.66 14.42
N ALA A 325 -7.76 -6.59 13.66
CA ALA A 325 -7.24 -5.25 13.97
C ALA A 325 -7.73 -4.78 15.34
N ARG A 326 -6.83 -4.22 16.16
CA ARG A 326 -7.12 -3.83 17.53
C ARG A 326 -6.59 -2.44 17.85
N GLU A 327 -7.21 -1.78 18.83
CA GLU A 327 -6.79 -0.49 19.37
C GLU A 327 -5.67 -0.73 20.39
N ALA A 328 -4.46 -0.23 20.09
CA ALA A 328 -3.30 -0.22 20.98
C ALA A 328 -2.19 0.65 20.34
N PRO A 329 -1.17 1.06 21.06
CA PRO A 329 0.05 1.63 20.48
C PRO A 329 0.68 0.68 19.46
N ALA A 330 1.13 1.20 18.31
CA ALA A 330 1.70 0.40 17.23
C ALA A 330 2.92 -0.42 17.68
N ALA A 331 3.75 0.16 18.55
CA ALA A 331 4.88 -0.54 19.15
C ALA A 331 4.43 -1.78 19.95
N GLN A 332 3.30 -1.69 20.65
CA GLN A 332 2.75 -2.82 21.40
C GLN A 332 2.18 -3.88 20.46
N ILE A 333 1.46 -3.47 19.42
CA ILE A 333 0.93 -4.40 18.41
C ILE A 333 2.08 -5.22 17.80
N ALA A 334 3.19 -4.56 17.43
CA ALA A 334 4.34 -5.23 16.83
C ALA A 334 4.99 -6.24 17.81
N ARG A 335 5.19 -5.85 19.08
CA ARG A 335 5.78 -6.73 20.10
C ARG A 335 4.89 -7.92 20.41
N ASP A 336 3.60 -7.70 20.64
CA ASP A 336 2.66 -8.78 20.97
C ASP A 336 2.55 -9.79 19.82
N LEU A 337 2.50 -9.34 18.56
CA LEU A 337 2.51 -10.22 17.40
C LEU A 337 3.81 -11.03 17.32
N TRP A 338 4.95 -10.43 17.66
CA TRP A 338 6.23 -11.11 17.66
C TRP A 338 6.38 -12.11 18.83
N GLU A 339 5.84 -11.76 20.00
CA GLU A 339 5.77 -12.70 21.12
C GLU A 339 4.90 -13.92 20.75
N ASP A 340 3.76 -13.69 20.10
CA ASP A 340 2.88 -14.79 19.65
C ASP A 340 3.53 -15.67 18.57
N VAL A 341 4.43 -15.12 17.75
CA VAL A 341 5.26 -15.91 16.80
C VAL A 341 6.18 -16.89 17.56
N ASN A 342 6.67 -16.53 18.74
CA ASN A 342 7.68 -17.28 19.49
C ASN A 342 7.09 -18.23 20.56
N ARG A 343 5.75 -18.27 20.67
CA ARG A 343 5.03 -19.24 21.52
C ARG A 343 4.77 -20.53 20.77
#